data_900b12377f6d491c0080d536ca08827a
#
_entry.id   900b12377f6d491c0080d536ca08827a
#
_cell.length_a   1.000
_cell.length_b   1.000
_cell.length_c   1.000
_cell.angle_alpha   90.00
_cell.angle_beta   90.00
_cell.angle_gamma   90.00
#
_symmetry.space_group_name_H-M   'P 1'
#
loop_
_entity.id
_entity.type
_entity.pdbx_description
1 polymer ?
#
loop_
_entity_poly.entity_id
_entity_poly.type
_entity_poly.pdbx_seq_one_letter_code
_entity_poly.pdbx_strand_id
1 'polypeptide(L)'
;MSTNPPKLADLQLEYEQAPSLLKGDSPGKEWLDIPVVFRDGNWCHAAKPNVIEDLGFNNPRKWSPADEDWKLEEGWQKIVKDGMKERLDKFRSFKLFMDICVRCGACSDKCHFFLGSGDPKNMPVVRAELMRSVYRHEFTWSGKLFKGLVGARPLSEEVLKEWFMYFHQCTECRRCSVFCPFGIDTAEVTLMGRELLNLAGANINWISEPASNCNRTGNHLGIEPHTFKNVVESLAEDIEDQTGITVNPTFNRKGAEILFITPSGDVFGDPGIYTMMGYLMLFEHIGLDYTLSTYASEGGNFGLFTSNQSMKKINAKMFHEAERLGVKWILGGECGHMWRVVHQYMDTMNGPADFLEEPVSPITGTKFRNATSTKMVHIAEFTADLIHQDKLKLDPRRNDH
;
A
#
# COMPACT_ATOMS: atom_id res chain seq x y z
N MET A 1 -7.48 20.38 34.38
CA MET A 1 -7.08 20.00 33.01
C MET A 1 -8.35 20.02 32.17
N SER A 2 -8.35 20.73 31.03
CA SER A 2 -9.52 20.84 30.15
C SER A 2 -9.84 19.47 29.55
N THR A 3 -11.06 18.98 29.70
CA THR A 3 -11.54 17.69 29.20
C THR A 3 -11.99 17.75 27.73
N ASN A 4 -11.83 18.89 27.08
CA ASN A 4 -12.13 19.00 25.64
C ASN A 4 -10.89 18.61 24.83
N PRO A 5 -11.05 17.77 23.81
CA PRO A 5 -9.95 17.50 22.88
C PRO A 5 -9.50 18.83 22.24
N PRO A 6 -8.20 19.02 22.01
CA PRO A 6 -7.69 20.22 21.37
C PRO A 6 -8.38 20.39 20.01
N LYS A 7 -8.78 21.61 19.68
CA LYS A 7 -9.32 21.91 18.35
C LYS A 7 -8.20 21.73 17.33
N LEU A 8 -8.55 21.34 16.11
CA LEU A 8 -7.59 21.15 15.02
C LEU A 8 -6.71 22.38 14.80
N ALA A 9 -7.27 23.59 15.03
CA ALA A 9 -6.53 24.85 14.99
C ALA A 9 -5.44 24.97 16.06
N ASP A 10 -5.64 24.34 17.21
CA ASP A 10 -4.69 24.40 18.33
C ASP A 10 -3.51 23.42 18.13
N LEU A 11 -3.62 22.54 17.15
CA LEU A 11 -2.57 21.59 16.74
C LEU A 11 -1.77 22.07 15.53
N GLN A 12 -2.12 23.24 14.97
CA GLN A 12 -1.41 23.81 13.83
C GLN A 12 -0.20 24.58 14.31
N LEU A 13 0.98 24.12 13.89
CA LEU A 13 2.23 24.86 14.09
C LEU A 13 2.34 25.93 13.01
N GLU A 14 2.65 27.16 13.41
CA GLU A 14 3.07 28.18 12.46
C GLU A 14 4.42 27.79 11.86
N TYR A 15 4.76 28.37 10.69
CA TYR A 15 6.00 28.01 9.98
C TYR A 15 7.25 28.20 10.85
N GLU A 16 7.30 29.28 11.67
CA GLU A 16 8.39 29.55 12.60
C GLU A 16 8.50 28.52 13.72
N GLN A 17 7.41 27.81 14.02
CA GLN A 17 7.34 26.76 15.03
C GLN A 17 7.59 25.37 14.44
N ALA A 18 7.72 25.27 13.11
CA ALA A 18 8.00 24.00 12.46
C ALA A 18 9.36 23.44 12.93
N PRO A 19 9.49 22.11 13.05
CA PRO A 19 10.76 21.51 13.43
C PRO A 19 11.92 21.99 12.54
N SER A 20 13.09 22.16 13.14
CA SER A 20 14.28 22.72 12.47
C SER A 20 14.66 22.00 11.17
N LEU A 21 14.38 20.71 11.08
CA LEU A 21 14.55 19.90 9.86
C LEU A 21 13.79 20.45 8.65
N LEU A 22 12.69 21.17 8.86
CA LEU A 22 11.92 21.81 7.79
C LEU A 22 12.44 23.21 7.45
N LYS A 23 13.33 23.78 8.27
CA LYS A 23 13.91 25.11 8.10
C LYS A 23 15.29 25.11 7.45
N GLY A 24 15.81 23.95 7.05
CA GLY A 24 17.11 23.89 6.35
C GLY A 24 18.34 24.14 7.23
N ASP A 25 18.24 23.95 8.55
CA ASP A 25 19.31 24.27 9.52
C ASP A 25 20.54 23.35 9.40
N SER A 26 20.53 22.38 8.52
CA SER A 26 21.66 21.47 8.31
C SER A 26 22.47 21.90 7.10
N PRO A 27 23.77 22.23 7.25
CA PRO A 27 24.65 22.57 6.14
C PRO A 27 24.63 21.46 5.05
N GLY A 28 24.46 21.86 3.78
CA GLY A 28 24.43 20.94 2.66
C GLY A 28 23.05 20.31 2.39
N LYS A 29 22.00 20.78 3.03
CA LYS A 29 20.61 20.33 2.80
C LYS A 29 19.72 21.47 2.24
N GLU A 30 20.26 22.24 1.35
CA GLU A 30 19.53 23.35 0.64
C GLU A 30 18.27 22.89 -0.05
N TRP A 31 18.18 21.61 -0.39
CA TRP A 31 16.96 21.00 -0.94
C TRP A 31 15.80 20.94 0.10
N LEU A 32 16.09 21.15 1.39
CA LEU A 32 15.07 21.27 2.44
C LEU A 32 14.50 22.69 2.54
N ASP A 33 15.12 23.69 1.89
CA ASP A 33 14.60 25.05 1.77
C ASP A 33 13.41 25.17 0.80
N ILE A 34 12.70 24.10 0.56
CA ILE A 34 11.42 24.14 -0.16
C ILE A 34 10.43 24.88 0.76
N PRO A 35 9.93 26.05 0.36
CA PRO A 35 9.01 26.81 1.18
C PRO A 35 7.80 25.95 1.53
N VAL A 36 7.56 25.76 2.82
CA VAL A 36 6.34 25.16 3.31
C VAL A 36 5.30 26.26 3.37
N VAL A 37 4.23 26.15 2.62
CA VAL A 37 3.13 27.09 2.61
C VAL A 37 1.92 26.47 3.28
N PHE A 38 1.31 27.23 4.18
CA PHE A 38 0.03 26.86 4.77
C PHE A 38 -1.10 27.30 3.83
N ARG A 39 -1.84 26.34 3.28
CA ARG A 39 -2.99 26.60 2.41
C ARG A 39 -4.18 25.77 2.88
N ASP A 40 -5.32 26.42 3.03
CA ASP A 40 -6.60 25.77 3.34
C ASP A 40 -6.54 24.81 4.56
N GLY A 41 -5.82 25.24 5.60
CA GLY A 41 -5.68 24.47 6.83
C GLY A 41 -4.66 23.32 6.75
N ASN A 42 -3.82 23.27 5.72
CA ASN A 42 -2.79 22.24 5.54
C ASN A 42 -1.42 22.84 5.21
N TRP A 43 -0.38 22.22 5.75
CA TRP A 43 0.99 22.49 5.36
C TRP A 43 1.26 21.84 4.00
N CYS A 44 1.62 22.65 3.01
CA CYS A 44 1.95 22.20 1.66
C CYS A 44 3.37 22.64 1.33
N HIS A 45 4.21 21.72 0.84
CA HIS A 45 5.44 22.11 0.20
C HIS A 45 5.13 22.76 -1.15
N ALA A 46 5.61 23.98 -1.36
CA ALA A 46 5.65 24.52 -2.69
C ALA A 46 6.71 23.73 -3.47
N ALA A 47 6.27 22.87 -4.37
CA ALA A 47 7.21 22.15 -5.22
C ALA A 47 8.10 23.16 -5.96
N LYS A 48 9.41 23.05 -5.80
CA LYS A 48 10.35 23.67 -6.74
C LYS A 48 10.35 22.77 -7.97
N PRO A 49 9.83 23.21 -9.13
CA PRO A 49 9.78 22.38 -10.35
C PRO A 49 11.14 21.79 -10.72
N ASN A 50 12.21 22.50 -10.38
CA ASN A 50 13.58 22.20 -10.79
C ASN A 50 14.17 20.94 -10.14
N VAL A 51 13.80 20.62 -8.89
CA VAL A 51 14.36 19.43 -8.21
C VAL A 51 13.92 18.15 -8.92
N ILE A 52 12.73 18.15 -9.47
CA ILE A 52 12.15 16.97 -10.16
C ILE A 52 12.59 16.94 -11.63
N GLU A 53 12.83 18.10 -12.25
CA GLU A 53 13.42 18.21 -13.59
C GLU A 53 14.86 17.64 -13.59
N ASP A 54 15.66 17.92 -12.57
CA ASP A 54 17.03 17.41 -12.42
C ASP A 54 17.08 15.89 -12.22
N LEU A 55 16.06 15.31 -11.59
CA LEU A 55 15.93 13.86 -11.45
C LEU A 55 15.33 13.17 -12.70
N GLY A 56 14.93 13.94 -13.72
CA GLY A 56 14.39 13.42 -14.98
C GLY A 56 12.96 12.89 -14.91
N PHE A 57 12.35 12.83 -13.73
CA PHE A 57 11.02 12.24 -13.53
C PHE A 57 9.87 13.03 -14.19
N ASN A 58 10.08 14.30 -14.54
CA ASN A 58 9.04 15.17 -15.11
C ASN A 58 9.17 15.39 -16.61
N ASN A 59 10.16 14.81 -17.25
CA ASN A 59 10.34 14.98 -18.67
C ASN A 59 10.15 13.65 -19.43
N PRO A 60 8.90 13.26 -19.73
CA PRO A 60 8.62 12.01 -20.45
C PRO A 60 9.25 11.95 -21.83
N ARG A 61 9.70 13.09 -22.38
CA ARG A 61 10.43 13.13 -23.67
C ARG A 61 11.92 12.75 -23.55
N LYS A 62 12.49 12.90 -22.35
CA LYS A 62 13.90 12.57 -22.07
C LYS A 62 14.04 11.30 -21.25
N TRP A 63 12.96 10.80 -20.68
CA TRP A 63 12.97 9.60 -19.86
C TRP A 63 12.57 8.38 -20.70
N SER A 64 13.27 7.30 -20.49
CA SER A 64 12.91 5.96 -20.99
C SER A 64 12.95 4.98 -19.82
N PRO A 65 12.08 3.96 -19.81
CA PRO A 65 12.25 2.82 -18.91
C PRO A 65 13.63 2.18 -19.12
N ALA A 66 14.14 1.52 -18.08
CA ALA A 66 15.31 0.66 -18.23
C ALA A 66 15.02 -0.50 -19.21
N ASP A 67 16.03 -0.97 -19.93
CA ASP A 67 15.83 -2.03 -20.93
C ASP A 67 15.29 -3.31 -20.31
N GLU A 68 15.64 -3.60 -19.05
CA GLU A 68 15.12 -4.73 -18.30
C GLU A 68 13.62 -4.62 -17.96
N ASP A 69 13.12 -3.39 -17.85
CA ASP A 69 11.73 -3.09 -17.50
C ASP A 69 10.83 -2.95 -18.74
N TRP A 70 11.42 -2.88 -19.94
CA TRP A 70 10.73 -2.60 -21.19
C TRP A 70 10.97 -3.67 -22.24
N LYS A 71 10.33 -4.81 -22.04
CA LYS A 71 10.42 -5.96 -22.96
C LYS A 71 9.04 -6.24 -23.55
N LEU A 72 8.64 -5.37 -24.49
CA LEU A 72 7.31 -5.48 -25.08
C LEU A 72 7.13 -6.78 -25.86
N GLU A 73 6.04 -7.47 -25.58
CA GLU A 73 5.61 -8.68 -26.27
C GLU A 73 5.27 -8.38 -27.73
N GLU A 74 5.47 -9.35 -28.62
CA GLU A 74 5.03 -9.21 -30.00
C GLU A 74 3.51 -9.02 -30.08
N GLY A 75 3.08 -7.97 -30.77
CA GLY A 75 1.65 -7.63 -30.86
C GLY A 75 1.06 -7.03 -29.58
N TRP A 76 1.89 -6.42 -28.72
CA TRP A 76 1.51 -5.84 -27.43
C TRP A 76 0.28 -4.91 -27.51
N GLN A 77 0.09 -4.16 -28.61
CA GLN A 77 -1.10 -3.30 -28.75
C GLN A 77 -2.39 -4.12 -28.72
N LYS A 78 -2.38 -5.29 -29.38
CA LYS A 78 -3.53 -6.20 -29.36
C LYS A 78 -3.73 -6.78 -27.96
N ILE A 79 -2.65 -7.19 -27.30
CA ILE A 79 -2.68 -7.73 -25.93
C ILE A 79 -3.30 -6.71 -24.97
N VAL A 80 -2.85 -5.44 -25.01
CA VAL A 80 -3.40 -4.37 -24.17
C VAL A 80 -4.88 -4.11 -24.48
N LYS A 81 -5.28 -4.07 -25.74
CA LYS A 81 -6.68 -3.84 -26.14
C LYS A 81 -7.59 -4.98 -25.72
N ASP A 82 -7.18 -6.21 -25.95
CA ASP A 82 -7.93 -7.40 -25.55
C ASP A 82 -8.04 -7.49 -24.02
N GLY A 83 -6.93 -7.23 -23.31
CA GLY A 83 -6.90 -7.16 -21.86
C GLY A 83 -7.79 -6.04 -21.29
N MET A 84 -7.80 -4.86 -21.91
CA MET A 84 -8.69 -3.77 -21.53
C MET A 84 -10.15 -4.14 -21.77
N LYS A 85 -10.46 -4.76 -22.92
CA LYS A 85 -11.81 -5.24 -23.25
C LYS A 85 -12.30 -6.25 -22.21
N GLU A 86 -11.49 -7.26 -21.89
CA GLU A 86 -11.83 -8.26 -20.89
C GLU A 86 -12.20 -7.62 -19.55
N ARG A 87 -11.43 -6.61 -19.10
CA ARG A 87 -11.69 -5.92 -17.83
C ARG A 87 -12.92 -5.05 -17.87
N LEU A 88 -13.20 -4.39 -19.00
CA LEU A 88 -14.43 -3.62 -19.19
C LEU A 88 -15.67 -4.52 -19.18
N ASP A 89 -15.55 -5.73 -19.72
CA ASP A 89 -16.65 -6.71 -19.74
C ASP A 89 -16.85 -7.36 -18.35
N LYS A 90 -15.76 -7.62 -17.63
CA LYS A 90 -15.77 -8.30 -16.33
C LYS A 90 -16.10 -7.38 -15.16
N PHE A 91 -15.55 -6.17 -15.15
CA PHE A 91 -15.68 -5.21 -14.04
C PHE A 91 -16.57 -4.03 -14.44
N ARG A 92 -17.84 -4.06 -14.05
CA ARG A 92 -18.79 -2.97 -14.31
C ARG A 92 -18.32 -1.63 -13.73
N SER A 93 -17.68 -1.65 -12.55
CA SER A 93 -17.11 -0.48 -11.92
C SER A 93 -16.03 0.18 -12.78
N PHE A 94 -15.15 -0.60 -13.38
CA PHE A 94 -14.10 -0.08 -14.24
C PHE A 94 -14.68 0.65 -15.46
N LYS A 95 -15.70 0.07 -16.14
CA LYS A 95 -16.40 0.74 -17.23
C LYS A 95 -17.04 2.04 -16.77
N LEU A 96 -17.73 2.01 -15.63
CA LEU A 96 -18.33 3.20 -15.03
C LEU A 96 -17.28 4.30 -14.79
N PHE A 97 -16.11 3.95 -14.24
CA PHE A 97 -15.03 4.90 -13.98
C PHE A 97 -14.46 5.52 -15.27
N MET A 98 -14.55 4.81 -16.40
CA MET A 98 -14.18 5.37 -17.70
C MET A 98 -15.19 6.39 -18.20
N ASP A 99 -16.48 6.17 -17.95
CA ASP A 99 -17.59 6.93 -18.56
C ASP A 99 -18.02 8.16 -17.72
N ILE A 100 -18.09 8.06 -16.39
CA ILE A 100 -18.77 9.07 -15.54
C ILE A 100 -17.92 10.25 -15.09
N CYS A 101 -16.62 10.25 -15.36
CA CYS A 101 -15.74 11.33 -14.89
C CYS A 101 -16.02 12.66 -15.60
N VAL A 102 -16.55 13.62 -14.85
CA VAL A 102 -16.84 14.98 -15.35
C VAL A 102 -15.62 15.93 -15.28
N ARG A 103 -14.45 15.42 -14.88
CA ARG A 103 -13.19 16.19 -14.76
C ARG A 103 -13.29 17.41 -13.83
N CYS A 104 -14.08 17.32 -12.76
CA CYS A 104 -14.28 18.42 -11.80
C CYS A 104 -13.03 18.81 -11.00
N GLY A 105 -11.97 17.96 -10.98
CA GLY A 105 -10.72 18.26 -10.31
C GLY A 105 -10.70 18.05 -8.78
N ALA A 106 -11.82 17.67 -8.14
CA ALA A 106 -11.93 17.49 -6.69
C ALA A 106 -10.90 16.51 -6.07
N CYS A 107 -10.30 15.64 -6.89
CA CYS A 107 -9.26 14.71 -6.46
C CYS A 107 -7.84 15.28 -6.56
N SER A 108 -7.63 16.43 -7.22
CA SER A 108 -6.29 16.92 -7.59
C SER A 108 -5.49 17.37 -6.37
N ASP A 109 -6.06 18.21 -5.52
CA ASP A 109 -5.44 18.70 -4.29
C ASP A 109 -5.33 17.66 -3.16
N LYS A 110 -5.85 16.45 -3.41
CA LYS A 110 -5.77 15.33 -2.47
C LYS A 110 -4.56 14.41 -2.76
N CYS A 111 -3.93 14.55 -3.91
CA CYS A 111 -2.81 13.73 -4.32
C CYS A 111 -1.48 14.31 -3.81
N HIS A 112 -0.87 13.66 -2.82
CA HIS A 112 0.43 14.08 -2.29
C HIS A 112 1.53 14.05 -3.37
N PHE A 113 1.45 13.11 -4.32
CA PHE A 113 2.42 13.04 -5.39
C PHE A 113 2.30 14.21 -6.38
N PHE A 114 1.08 14.65 -6.69
CA PHE A 114 0.86 15.88 -7.47
C PHE A 114 1.33 17.11 -6.69
N LEU A 115 1.00 17.21 -5.41
CA LEU A 115 1.41 18.34 -4.58
C LEU A 115 2.94 18.44 -4.44
N GLY A 116 3.61 17.28 -4.33
CA GLY A 116 5.08 17.23 -4.23
C GLY A 116 5.80 17.46 -5.55
N SER A 117 5.24 16.94 -6.67
CA SER A 117 5.88 17.03 -7.99
C SER A 117 5.54 18.30 -8.77
N GLY A 118 4.37 18.89 -8.53
CA GLY A 118 3.84 19.99 -9.36
C GLY A 118 3.49 19.58 -10.80
N ASP A 119 3.68 18.30 -11.18
CA ASP A 119 3.38 17.83 -12.54
C ASP A 119 1.87 17.60 -12.71
N PRO A 120 1.21 18.35 -13.63
CA PRO A 120 -0.23 18.20 -13.87
C PRO A 120 -0.66 16.79 -14.24
N LYS A 121 0.20 15.96 -14.84
CA LYS A 121 -0.11 14.57 -15.17
C LYS A 121 -0.21 13.67 -13.95
N ASN A 122 0.32 14.11 -12.81
CA ASN A 122 0.14 13.44 -11.52
C ASN A 122 -1.19 13.77 -10.83
N MET A 123 -1.96 14.75 -11.33
CA MET A 123 -3.34 14.91 -10.86
C MET A 123 -4.11 13.60 -11.12
N PRO A 124 -4.82 13.04 -10.14
CA PRO A 124 -5.52 11.77 -10.33
C PRO A 124 -6.50 11.77 -11.51
N VAL A 125 -7.20 12.89 -11.71
CA VAL A 125 -8.10 13.05 -12.87
C VAL A 125 -7.36 12.99 -14.19
N VAL A 126 -6.17 13.62 -14.30
CA VAL A 126 -5.35 13.63 -15.53
C VAL A 126 -4.66 12.29 -15.73
N ARG A 127 -4.14 11.68 -14.66
CA ARG A 127 -3.58 10.33 -14.71
C ARG A 127 -4.59 9.31 -15.25
N ALA A 128 -5.81 9.30 -14.73
CA ALA A 128 -6.86 8.44 -15.24
C ALA A 128 -7.29 8.79 -16.68
N GLU A 129 -7.12 10.05 -17.09
CA GLU A 129 -7.39 10.48 -18.46
C GLU A 129 -6.41 9.87 -19.49
N LEU A 130 -5.20 9.52 -19.08
CA LEU A 130 -4.28 8.75 -19.94
C LEU A 130 -4.94 7.47 -20.43
N MET A 131 -5.59 6.72 -19.53
CA MET A 131 -6.32 5.51 -19.90
C MET A 131 -7.63 5.82 -20.63
N ARG A 132 -8.41 6.81 -20.16
CA ARG A 132 -9.68 7.18 -20.80
C ARG A 132 -9.50 7.65 -22.24
N SER A 133 -8.39 8.27 -22.57
CA SER A 133 -8.11 8.69 -23.95
C SER A 133 -8.02 7.49 -24.92
N VAL A 134 -7.36 6.42 -24.48
CA VAL A 134 -7.29 5.16 -25.24
C VAL A 134 -8.64 4.44 -25.23
N TYR A 135 -9.30 4.39 -24.08
CA TYR A 135 -10.66 3.83 -23.98
C TYR A 135 -11.61 4.49 -24.99
N ARG A 136 -11.64 5.81 -25.09
CA ARG A 136 -12.46 6.51 -26.08
C ARG A 136 -12.11 6.12 -27.50
N HIS A 137 -10.82 6.07 -27.83
CA HIS A 137 -10.38 5.73 -29.18
C HIS A 137 -10.78 4.32 -29.60
N GLU A 138 -10.59 3.34 -28.72
CA GLU A 138 -10.76 1.92 -29.07
C GLU A 138 -12.20 1.41 -28.87
N PHE A 139 -12.93 1.92 -27.88
CA PHE A 139 -14.18 1.32 -27.41
C PHE A 139 -15.43 2.19 -27.56
N THR A 140 -15.30 3.48 -27.93
CA THR A 140 -16.47 4.33 -28.13
C THR A 140 -16.62 4.74 -29.58
N TRP A 141 -17.87 4.85 -30.04
CA TRP A 141 -18.15 5.31 -31.40
C TRP A 141 -17.73 6.78 -31.62
N SER A 142 -17.94 7.62 -30.61
CA SER A 142 -17.56 9.05 -30.66
C SER A 142 -16.04 9.23 -30.75
N GLY A 143 -15.27 8.42 -30.03
CA GLY A 143 -13.82 8.45 -30.10
C GLY A 143 -13.26 8.00 -31.45
N LYS A 144 -13.90 7.01 -32.08
CA LYS A 144 -13.56 6.55 -33.43
C LYS A 144 -13.87 7.60 -34.50
N LEU A 145 -15.01 8.30 -34.37
CA LEU A 145 -15.46 9.28 -35.34
C LEU A 145 -14.75 10.63 -35.17
N PHE A 146 -14.74 11.19 -33.95
CA PHE A 146 -14.26 12.55 -33.68
C PHE A 146 -12.79 12.59 -33.19
N LYS A 147 -12.17 11.45 -32.90
CA LYS A 147 -10.75 11.30 -32.56
C LYS A 147 -10.28 12.34 -31.53
N GLY A 148 -9.25 13.14 -31.87
CA GLY A 148 -8.65 14.16 -31.00
C GLY A 148 -9.61 15.22 -30.49
N LEU A 149 -10.70 15.53 -31.22
CA LEU A 149 -11.71 16.50 -30.77
C LEU A 149 -12.39 16.10 -29.46
N VAL A 150 -12.52 14.81 -29.20
CA VAL A 150 -13.06 14.27 -27.94
C VAL A 150 -11.95 13.76 -27.00
N GLY A 151 -10.68 14.14 -27.26
CA GLY A 151 -9.54 13.70 -26.46
C GLY A 151 -9.24 12.20 -26.59
N ALA A 152 -9.63 11.56 -27.67
CA ALA A 152 -9.29 10.18 -27.96
C ALA A 152 -7.87 10.07 -28.55
N ARG A 153 -7.06 9.16 -28.04
CA ARG A 153 -5.68 8.91 -28.48
C ARG A 153 -5.52 7.45 -28.86
N PRO A 154 -4.89 7.15 -30.01
CA PRO A 154 -4.55 5.76 -30.34
C PRO A 154 -3.52 5.22 -29.36
N LEU A 155 -3.53 3.91 -29.11
CA LEU A 155 -2.54 3.25 -28.30
C LEU A 155 -1.21 3.17 -29.07
N SER A 156 -0.27 4.01 -28.71
CA SER A 156 1.09 4.06 -29.25
C SER A 156 2.11 3.76 -28.16
N GLU A 157 3.35 3.49 -28.54
CA GLU A 157 4.43 3.26 -27.59
C GLU A 157 4.66 4.50 -26.70
N GLU A 158 4.52 5.72 -27.22
CA GLU A 158 4.60 6.94 -26.43
C GLU A 158 3.53 7.01 -25.35
N VAL A 159 2.30 6.60 -25.69
CA VAL A 159 1.19 6.53 -24.72
C VAL A 159 1.48 5.46 -23.67
N LEU A 160 2.03 4.34 -24.07
CA LEU A 160 2.38 3.28 -23.14
C LEU A 160 3.52 3.71 -22.19
N LYS A 161 4.53 4.46 -22.68
CA LYS A 161 5.56 5.08 -21.82
C LYS A 161 4.99 6.09 -20.83
N GLU A 162 4.01 6.90 -21.27
CA GLU A 162 3.29 7.79 -20.34
C GLU A 162 2.55 6.98 -19.24
N TRP A 163 1.87 5.87 -19.61
CA TRP A 163 1.23 5.01 -18.63
C TRP A 163 2.24 4.42 -17.66
N PHE A 164 3.34 3.88 -18.15
CA PHE A 164 4.40 3.32 -17.31
C PHE A 164 4.89 4.33 -16.30
N MET A 165 5.23 5.55 -16.73
CA MET A 165 5.72 6.61 -15.87
C MET A 165 4.67 7.01 -14.81
N TYR A 166 3.48 7.41 -15.24
CA TYR A 166 2.52 8.04 -14.34
C TYR A 166 1.70 7.05 -13.51
N PHE A 167 1.48 5.85 -13.99
CA PHE A 167 0.79 4.84 -13.17
C PHE A 167 1.70 4.30 -12.07
N HIS A 168 3.01 4.13 -12.32
CA HIS A 168 3.93 3.69 -11.28
C HIS A 168 4.30 4.78 -10.26
N GLN A 169 4.11 6.05 -10.58
CA GLN A 169 4.24 7.14 -9.61
C GLN A 169 3.09 7.20 -8.60
N CYS A 170 1.99 6.53 -8.84
CA CYS A 170 0.88 6.46 -7.89
C CYS A 170 1.22 5.50 -6.73
N THR A 171 1.04 5.95 -5.49
CA THR A 171 1.25 5.10 -4.30
C THR A 171 0.02 4.29 -3.91
N GLU A 172 -1.05 4.33 -4.70
CA GLU A 172 -2.30 3.60 -4.43
C GLU A 172 -2.96 3.92 -3.07
N CYS A 173 -2.73 5.10 -2.50
CA CYS A 173 -3.26 5.52 -1.19
C CYS A 173 -4.77 5.80 -1.17
N ARG A 174 -5.45 5.86 -2.32
CA ARG A 174 -6.89 6.08 -2.50
C ARG A 174 -7.47 7.42 -1.98
N ARG A 175 -6.66 8.37 -1.53
CA ARG A 175 -7.21 9.69 -1.11
C ARG A 175 -8.09 10.31 -2.18
N CYS A 176 -7.67 10.22 -3.46
CA CYS A 176 -8.45 10.72 -4.59
C CYS A 176 -9.81 10.05 -4.75
N SER A 177 -9.91 8.76 -4.41
CA SER A 177 -11.15 7.99 -4.48
C SER A 177 -12.13 8.39 -3.38
N VAL A 178 -11.63 8.57 -2.16
CA VAL A 178 -12.43 9.00 -0.99
C VAL A 178 -13.07 10.37 -1.21
N PHE A 179 -12.34 11.29 -1.85
CA PHE A 179 -12.83 12.66 -2.11
C PHE A 179 -13.55 12.82 -3.46
N CYS A 180 -13.75 11.75 -4.21
CA CYS A 180 -14.47 11.81 -5.46
C CYS A 180 -15.99 11.92 -5.24
N PRO A 181 -16.67 13.03 -5.63
CA PRO A 181 -18.11 13.18 -5.42
C PRO A 181 -18.95 12.22 -6.29
N PHE A 182 -18.32 11.57 -7.28
CA PHE A 182 -18.95 10.60 -8.17
C PHE A 182 -18.58 9.14 -7.85
N GLY A 183 -17.86 8.91 -6.73
CA GLY A 183 -17.47 7.57 -6.31
C GLY A 183 -16.49 6.84 -7.24
N ILE A 184 -15.71 7.58 -8.04
CA ILE A 184 -14.71 6.97 -8.93
C ILE A 184 -13.49 6.56 -8.12
N ASP A 185 -13.13 5.28 -8.18
CA ASP A 185 -11.85 4.82 -7.66
C ASP A 185 -10.74 5.02 -8.72
N THR A 186 -10.06 6.16 -8.61
CA THR A 186 -8.96 6.51 -9.53
C THR A 186 -7.73 5.63 -9.29
N ALA A 187 -7.56 5.11 -8.07
CA ALA A 187 -6.50 4.14 -7.78
C ALA A 187 -6.76 2.82 -8.52
N GLU A 188 -8.02 2.34 -8.54
CA GLU A 188 -8.39 1.16 -9.32
C GLU A 188 -8.09 1.34 -10.82
N VAL A 189 -8.35 2.51 -11.37
CA VAL A 189 -7.96 2.83 -12.77
C VAL A 189 -6.45 2.71 -12.97
N THR A 190 -5.66 3.17 -12.00
CA THR A 190 -4.20 3.07 -12.04
C THR A 190 -3.73 1.62 -11.95
N LEU A 191 -4.31 0.84 -11.05
CA LEU A 191 -4.00 -0.59 -10.91
C LEU A 191 -4.30 -1.36 -12.20
N MET A 192 -5.46 -1.10 -12.83
CA MET A 192 -5.78 -1.69 -14.14
C MET A 192 -4.76 -1.30 -15.20
N GLY A 193 -4.25 -0.07 -15.17
CA GLY A 193 -3.20 0.38 -16.07
C GLY A 193 -1.88 -0.36 -15.88
N ARG A 194 -1.47 -0.59 -14.64
CA ARG A 194 -0.29 -1.41 -14.32
C ARG A 194 -0.45 -2.85 -14.78
N GLU A 195 -1.62 -3.42 -14.59
CA GLU A 195 -1.91 -4.77 -15.05
C GLU A 195 -1.84 -4.89 -16.58
N LEU A 196 -2.33 -3.88 -17.32
CA LEU A 196 -2.21 -3.83 -18.78
C LEU A 196 -0.78 -3.64 -19.24
N LEU A 197 0.02 -2.85 -18.53
CA LEU A 197 1.46 -2.71 -18.77
C LEU A 197 2.18 -4.04 -18.56
N ASN A 198 1.87 -4.74 -17.47
CA ASN A 198 2.43 -6.05 -17.18
C ASN A 198 2.12 -7.07 -18.28
N LEU A 199 0.89 -7.09 -18.78
CA LEU A 199 0.50 -7.94 -19.90
C LEU A 199 1.26 -7.61 -21.20
N ALA A 200 1.61 -6.35 -21.39
CA ALA A 200 2.38 -5.88 -22.56
C ALA A 200 3.88 -6.18 -22.46
N GLY A 201 4.39 -6.64 -21.31
CA GLY A 201 5.82 -6.85 -21.07
C GLY A 201 6.56 -5.59 -20.58
N ALA A 202 5.82 -4.59 -20.09
CA ALA A 202 6.36 -3.39 -19.46
C ALA A 202 6.21 -3.49 -17.93
N ASN A 203 7.26 -3.91 -17.23
CA ASN A 203 7.24 -4.20 -15.80
C ASN A 203 8.40 -3.54 -15.09
N ILE A 204 8.20 -3.11 -13.85
CA ILE A 204 9.30 -2.77 -12.96
C ILE A 204 9.84 -4.06 -12.33
N ASN A 205 11.00 -4.52 -12.77
CA ASN A 205 11.60 -5.77 -12.29
C ASN A 205 11.83 -5.78 -10.79
N TRP A 206 12.28 -4.67 -10.21
CA TRP A 206 12.45 -4.50 -8.77
C TRP A 206 11.19 -4.74 -7.94
N ILE A 207 10.01 -4.68 -8.55
CA ILE A 207 8.73 -4.96 -7.90
C ILE A 207 8.19 -6.33 -8.31
N SER A 208 8.44 -6.75 -9.53
CA SER A 208 8.00 -8.04 -10.05
C SER A 208 8.72 -9.21 -9.35
N GLU A 209 10.01 -9.04 -9.05
CA GLU A 209 10.79 -10.03 -8.31
C GLU A 209 10.27 -10.24 -6.88
N PRO A 210 10.09 -9.20 -6.02
CA PRO A 210 9.42 -9.33 -4.74
C PRO A 210 8.06 -10.01 -4.81
N ALA A 211 7.22 -9.65 -5.78
CA ALA A 211 5.92 -10.30 -5.96
C ALA A 211 6.06 -11.79 -6.29
N SER A 212 7.05 -12.16 -7.11
CA SER A 212 7.38 -13.56 -7.41
C SER A 212 7.87 -14.30 -6.17
N ASN A 213 8.73 -13.67 -5.38
CA ASN A 213 9.25 -14.22 -4.13
C ASN A 213 8.13 -14.48 -3.13
N CYS A 214 7.16 -13.57 -2.96
CA CYS A 214 5.98 -13.80 -2.14
C CYS A 214 5.22 -15.07 -2.57
N ASN A 215 5.13 -15.34 -3.87
CA ASN A 215 4.52 -16.56 -4.39
C ASN A 215 5.37 -17.81 -4.12
N ARG A 216 6.68 -17.71 -4.14
CA ARG A 216 7.62 -18.84 -3.97
C ARG A 216 7.85 -19.18 -2.50
N THR A 217 8.27 -18.20 -1.69
CA THR A 217 8.72 -18.42 -0.31
C THR A 217 7.76 -17.85 0.75
N GLY A 218 6.77 -17.05 0.35
CA GLY A 218 5.82 -16.39 1.26
C GLY A 218 6.31 -15.05 1.81
N ASN A 219 7.49 -14.59 1.40
CA ASN A 219 8.03 -13.28 1.74
C ASN A 219 8.68 -12.61 0.53
N HIS A 220 8.71 -11.28 0.51
CA HIS A 220 9.19 -10.51 -0.65
C HIS A 220 10.69 -10.61 -0.88
N LEU A 221 11.47 -10.96 0.13
CA LEU A 221 12.93 -11.12 0.03
C LEU A 221 13.34 -12.49 -0.51
N GLY A 222 12.41 -13.42 -0.69
CA GLY A 222 12.70 -14.75 -1.19
C GLY A 222 13.45 -15.65 -0.18
N ILE A 223 13.34 -15.33 1.10
CA ILE A 223 14.04 -16.03 2.18
C ILE A 223 13.36 -17.37 2.47
N GLU A 224 14.16 -18.41 2.56
CA GLU A 224 13.66 -19.75 2.82
C GLU A 224 13.09 -19.89 4.25
N PRO A 225 12.11 -20.78 4.45
CA PRO A 225 11.39 -20.91 5.73
C PRO A 225 12.28 -21.15 6.95
N HIS A 226 13.34 -21.95 6.82
CA HIS A 226 14.26 -22.22 7.93
C HIS A 226 15.08 -20.97 8.31
N THR A 227 15.49 -20.16 7.32
CA THR A 227 16.24 -18.94 7.56
C THR A 227 15.35 -17.89 8.22
N PHE A 228 14.08 -17.77 7.78
CA PHE A 228 13.09 -16.91 8.45
C PHE A 228 12.97 -17.24 9.94
N LYS A 229 12.82 -18.53 10.26
CA LYS A 229 12.75 -19.00 11.63
C LYS A 229 14.02 -18.64 12.41
N ASN A 230 15.21 -18.96 11.90
CA ASN A 230 16.47 -18.73 12.58
C ASN A 230 16.70 -17.23 12.88
N VAL A 231 16.32 -16.34 11.96
CA VAL A 231 16.45 -14.89 12.20
C VAL A 231 15.52 -14.43 13.31
N VAL A 232 14.27 -14.87 13.34
CA VAL A 232 13.35 -14.50 14.44
C VAL A 232 13.82 -15.09 15.78
N GLU A 233 14.38 -16.29 15.80
CA GLU A 233 14.99 -16.87 16.99
C GLU A 233 16.23 -16.05 17.46
N SER A 234 17.06 -15.57 16.53
CA SER A 234 18.18 -14.68 16.85
C SER A 234 17.71 -13.33 17.43
N LEU A 235 16.60 -12.77 16.89
CA LEU A 235 16.01 -11.57 17.47
C LEU A 235 15.48 -11.82 18.91
N ALA A 236 15.00 -13.00 19.20
CA ALA A 236 14.61 -13.37 20.56
C ALA A 236 15.81 -13.45 21.52
N GLU A 237 16.94 -13.98 21.06
CA GLU A 237 18.21 -13.96 21.81
C GLU A 237 18.70 -12.52 22.05
N ASP A 238 18.64 -11.67 21.02
CA ASP A 238 19.00 -10.25 21.13
C ASP A 238 18.11 -9.50 22.15
N ILE A 239 16.81 -9.81 22.23
CA ILE A 239 15.91 -9.26 23.25
C ILE A 239 16.39 -9.66 24.65
N GLU A 240 16.70 -10.94 24.85
CA GLU A 240 17.16 -11.44 26.16
C GLU A 240 18.47 -10.79 26.59
N ASP A 241 19.43 -10.67 25.66
CA ASP A 241 20.72 -10.04 25.91
C ASP A 241 20.60 -8.55 26.25
N GLN A 242 19.69 -7.83 25.58
CA GLN A 242 19.54 -6.37 25.76
C GLN A 242 18.64 -6.01 26.94
N THR A 243 17.64 -6.82 27.25
CA THR A 243 16.58 -6.47 28.20
C THR A 243 16.44 -7.41 29.38
N GLY A 244 17.02 -8.61 29.31
CA GLY A 244 16.80 -9.69 30.28
C GLY A 244 15.42 -10.34 30.18
N ILE A 245 14.65 -10.04 29.14
CA ILE A 245 13.32 -10.61 28.91
C ILE A 245 13.45 -11.81 27.95
N THR A 246 13.12 -13.00 28.42
CA THR A 246 13.07 -14.18 27.55
C THR A 246 11.75 -14.20 26.78
N VAL A 247 11.81 -14.27 25.45
CA VAL A 247 10.65 -14.39 24.57
C VAL A 247 10.73 -15.70 23.79
N ASN A 248 9.57 -16.34 23.57
CA ASN A 248 9.50 -17.67 22.95
C ASN A 248 8.63 -17.64 21.67
N PRO A 249 9.15 -17.19 20.51
CA PRO A 249 8.38 -17.17 19.29
C PRO A 249 7.98 -18.58 18.84
N THR A 250 6.74 -18.74 18.41
CA THR A 250 6.23 -20.03 17.93
C THR A 250 6.01 -19.99 16.42
N PHE A 251 6.37 -21.09 15.73
CA PHE A 251 6.31 -21.18 14.28
C PHE A 251 5.47 -22.36 13.83
N ASN A 252 4.60 -22.09 12.86
CA ASN A 252 3.77 -23.13 12.20
C ASN A 252 3.01 -24.05 13.19
N ARG A 253 2.69 -23.54 14.38
CA ARG A 253 2.02 -24.31 15.43
C ARG A 253 0.53 -24.44 15.11
N LYS A 254 0.07 -25.69 14.96
CA LYS A 254 -1.34 -25.99 14.74
C LYS A 254 -2.16 -25.74 16.00
N GLY A 255 -3.36 -25.19 15.81
CA GLY A 255 -4.30 -24.92 16.89
C GLY A 255 -3.90 -23.75 17.78
N ALA A 256 -2.96 -22.91 17.36
CA ALA A 256 -2.74 -21.61 17.97
C ALA A 256 -4.01 -20.75 17.84
N GLU A 257 -4.24 -19.86 18.77
CA GLU A 257 -5.40 -18.99 18.69
C GLU A 257 -5.30 -17.99 17.53
N ILE A 258 -4.12 -17.43 17.32
CA ILE A 258 -3.87 -16.32 16.39
C ILE A 258 -2.73 -16.68 15.44
N LEU A 259 -2.93 -16.42 14.14
CA LEU A 259 -1.84 -16.31 13.18
C LEU A 259 -1.37 -14.85 13.11
N PHE A 260 -0.12 -14.58 13.49
CA PHE A 260 0.46 -13.26 13.34
C PHE A 260 1.16 -13.13 12.00
N ILE A 261 0.77 -12.13 11.21
CA ILE A 261 1.34 -11.78 9.90
C ILE A 261 1.93 -10.39 9.98
N THR A 262 3.22 -10.26 9.72
CA THR A 262 3.91 -8.97 9.60
C THR A 262 4.84 -9.00 8.39
N PRO A 263 5.11 -7.85 7.74
CA PRO A 263 6.01 -7.80 6.59
C PRO A 263 7.38 -8.37 6.92
N SER A 264 7.97 -9.08 5.98
CA SER A 264 9.34 -9.59 6.16
C SER A 264 10.38 -8.48 6.34
N GLY A 265 10.06 -7.24 5.98
CA GLY A 265 10.86 -6.07 6.34
C GLY A 265 11.04 -5.89 7.85
N ASP A 266 10.05 -6.27 8.66
CA ASP A 266 10.14 -6.24 10.12
C ASP A 266 11.07 -7.33 10.68
N VAL A 267 11.38 -8.35 9.89
CA VAL A 267 12.25 -9.45 10.29
C VAL A 267 13.69 -9.27 9.80
N PHE A 268 13.87 -8.68 8.62
CA PHE A 268 15.17 -8.66 7.93
C PHE A 268 15.70 -7.26 7.63
N GLY A 269 14.92 -6.21 7.85
CA GLY A 269 15.28 -4.84 7.52
C GLY A 269 15.54 -3.99 8.75
N ASP A 270 16.65 -3.25 8.76
CA ASP A 270 16.86 -2.20 9.75
C ASP A 270 16.16 -0.90 9.25
N PRO A 271 15.30 -0.24 10.06
CA PRO A 271 15.04 -0.48 11.52
C PRO A 271 13.85 -1.44 11.81
N GLY A 272 13.27 -2.12 10.84
CA GLY A 272 12.08 -2.99 11.01
C GLY A 272 12.26 -4.07 12.08
N ILE A 273 13.48 -4.59 12.27
CA ILE A 273 13.78 -5.62 13.29
C ILE A 273 13.35 -5.19 14.68
N TYR A 274 13.46 -3.91 15.02
CA TYR A 274 13.01 -3.40 16.33
C TYR A 274 11.49 -3.45 16.47
N THR A 275 10.76 -3.34 15.36
CA THR A 275 9.30 -3.54 15.34
C THR A 275 8.97 -4.99 15.67
N MET A 276 9.67 -5.95 15.05
CA MET A 276 9.49 -7.37 15.35
C MET A 276 9.85 -7.70 16.79
N MET A 277 10.96 -7.19 17.29
CA MET A 277 11.35 -7.34 18.72
C MET A 277 10.26 -6.80 19.65
N GLY A 278 9.70 -5.62 19.33
CA GLY A 278 8.59 -5.03 20.08
C GLY A 278 7.33 -5.90 20.07
N TYR A 279 6.98 -6.53 18.95
CA TYR A 279 5.86 -7.48 18.89
C TYR A 279 6.11 -8.70 19.78
N LEU A 280 7.28 -9.31 19.71
CA LEU A 280 7.63 -10.48 20.52
C LEU A 280 7.56 -10.16 22.02
N MET A 281 8.10 -9.02 22.43
CA MET A 281 8.03 -8.55 23.82
C MET A 281 6.58 -8.29 24.28
N LEU A 282 5.78 -7.63 23.42
CA LEU A 282 4.36 -7.39 23.72
C LEU A 282 3.60 -8.68 23.90
N PHE A 283 3.76 -9.63 22.99
CA PHE A 283 3.04 -10.90 23.00
C PHE A 283 3.40 -11.76 24.22
N GLU A 284 4.69 -11.78 24.60
CA GLU A 284 5.14 -12.44 25.83
C GLU A 284 4.55 -11.76 27.07
N HIS A 285 4.60 -10.42 27.12
CA HIS A 285 4.09 -9.64 28.26
C HIS A 285 2.61 -9.91 28.55
N ILE A 286 1.79 -10.05 27.52
CA ILE A 286 0.34 -10.27 27.66
C ILE A 286 -0.05 -11.74 27.64
N GLY A 287 0.91 -12.65 27.46
CA GLY A 287 0.66 -14.10 27.37
C GLY A 287 -0.18 -14.48 26.14
N LEU A 288 0.09 -13.88 24.97
CA LEU A 288 -0.71 -14.12 23.76
C LEU A 288 -0.43 -15.49 23.18
N ASP A 289 -1.49 -16.25 22.88
CA ASP A 289 -1.39 -17.52 22.16
C ASP A 289 -1.39 -17.28 20.64
N TYR A 290 -0.20 -17.22 20.04
CA TYR A 290 -0.01 -16.95 18.63
C TYR A 290 0.97 -17.91 17.96
N THR A 291 0.99 -17.90 16.65
CA THR A 291 2.04 -18.53 15.83
C THR A 291 2.40 -17.66 14.64
N LEU A 292 3.67 -17.68 14.24
CA LEU A 292 4.15 -17.18 12.97
C LEU A 292 4.07 -18.26 11.89
N SER A 293 3.80 -17.89 10.64
CA SER A 293 4.01 -18.79 9.50
C SER A 293 5.34 -18.50 8.85
N THR A 294 6.14 -19.53 8.60
CA THR A 294 7.35 -19.42 7.79
C THR A 294 7.07 -19.49 6.28
N TYR A 295 5.82 -19.64 5.88
CA TYR A 295 5.37 -19.78 4.50
C TYR A 295 4.51 -18.61 4.02
N ALA A 296 4.04 -17.74 4.91
CA ALA A 296 3.27 -16.56 4.58
C ALA A 296 3.50 -15.47 5.62
N SER A 297 4.32 -14.50 5.30
CA SER A 297 4.55 -13.30 6.11
C SER A 297 4.13 -12.01 5.40
N GLU A 298 3.68 -12.08 4.14
CA GLU A 298 3.32 -10.91 3.34
C GLU A 298 1.85 -10.91 2.97
N GLY A 299 1.27 -9.71 2.95
CA GLY A 299 -0.02 -9.48 2.32
C GLY A 299 0.09 -9.29 0.81
N GLY A 300 -1.06 -9.17 0.14
CA GLY A 300 -1.16 -8.99 -1.31
C GLY A 300 -0.69 -7.64 -1.84
N ASN A 301 -0.08 -6.80 -1.01
CA ASN A 301 0.36 -5.44 -1.36
C ASN A 301 1.27 -5.36 -2.59
N PHE A 302 2.15 -6.34 -2.83
CA PHE A 302 2.97 -6.38 -4.03
C PHE A 302 2.15 -6.57 -5.32
N GLY A 303 0.97 -7.15 -5.22
CA GLY A 303 0.00 -7.22 -6.32
C GLY A 303 -0.51 -5.85 -6.77
N LEU A 304 -0.54 -4.83 -5.90
CA LEU A 304 -0.90 -3.46 -6.27
C LEU A 304 0.02 -2.84 -7.32
N PHE A 305 1.21 -3.38 -7.47
CA PHE A 305 2.19 -2.90 -8.44
C PHE A 305 2.22 -3.72 -9.73
N THR A 306 1.67 -4.93 -9.70
CA THR A 306 1.76 -5.89 -10.79
C THR A 306 0.39 -6.23 -11.39
N SER A 307 -0.46 -6.94 -10.64
CA SER A 307 -1.77 -7.37 -11.14
C SER A 307 -2.71 -7.83 -10.02
N ASN A 308 -4.02 -7.76 -10.31
CA ASN A 308 -5.05 -8.36 -9.46
C ASN A 308 -4.85 -9.86 -9.26
N GLN A 309 -4.33 -10.57 -10.26
CA GLN A 309 -4.06 -12.00 -10.14
C GLN A 309 -2.94 -12.29 -9.15
N SER A 310 -1.86 -11.51 -9.18
CA SER A 310 -0.76 -11.63 -8.22
C SER A 310 -1.26 -11.31 -6.80
N MET A 311 -2.01 -10.23 -6.65
CA MET A 311 -2.62 -9.85 -5.38
C MET A 311 -3.49 -10.97 -4.79
N LYS A 312 -4.35 -11.55 -5.61
CA LYS A 312 -5.21 -12.69 -5.23
C LYS A 312 -4.40 -13.90 -4.76
N LYS A 313 -3.33 -14.23 -5.47
CA LYS A 313 -2.46 -15.37 -5.11
C LYS A 313 -1.77 -15.17 -3.75
N ILE A 314 -1.22 -13.97 -3.53
CA ILE A 314 -0.51 -13.67 -2.27
C ILE A 314 -1.51 -13.65 -1.10
N ASN A 315 -2.68 -13.04 -1.26
CA ASN A 315 -3.73 -13.06 -0.24
C ASN A 315 -4.21 -14.48 0.07
N ALA A 316 -4.39 -15.31 -0.97
CA ALA A 316 -4.79 -16.70 -0.78
C ALA A 316 -3.81 -17.48 0.09
N LYS A 317 -2.51 -17.19 0.01
CA LYS A 317 -1.51 -17.83 0.87
C LYS A 317 -1.76 -17.57 2.35
N MET A 318 -2.08 -16.35 2.74
CA MET A 318 -2.40 -16.03 4.13
C MET A 318 -3.60 -16.84 4.63
N PHE A 319 -4.66 -16.91 3.84
CA PHE A 319 -5.84 -17.69 4.20
C PHE A 319 -5.57 -19.19 4.25
N HIS A 320 -4.83 -19.74 3.27
CA HIS A 320 -4.45 -21.15 3.29
C HIS A 320 -3.57 -21.50 4.49
N GLU A 321 -2.67 -20.60 4.90
CA GLU A 321 -1.87 -20.82 6.11
C GLU A 321 -2.71 -20.77 7.38
N ALA A 322 -3.64 -19.81 7.48
CA ALA A 322 -4.54 -19.73 8.61
C ALA A 322 -5.42 -21.00 8.72
N GLU A 323 -5.95 -21.49 7.60
CA GLU A 323 -6.73 -22.73 7.53
C GLU A 323 -5.86 -23.94 7.86
N ARG A 324 -4.67 -24.08 7.27
CA ARG A 324 -3.73 -25.18 7.52
C ARG A 324 -3.32 -25.29 8.97
N LEU A 325 -3.14 -24.14 9.63
CA LEU A 325 -2.75 -24.07 11.03
C LEU A 325 -3.94 -24.20 11.97
N GLY A 326 -5.16 -24.00 11.48
CA GLY A 326 -6.39 -24.11 12.28
C GLY A 326 -6.45 -23.04 13.37
N VAL A 327 -6.02 -21.82 13.03
CA VAL A 327 -6.11 -20.66 13.92
C VAL A 327 -7.52 -20.08 13.91
N LYS A 328 -7.88 -19.31 14.93
CA LYS A 328 -9.21 -18.70 15.00
C LYS A 328 -9.32 -17.46 14.12
N TRP A 329 -8.32 -16.58 14.13
CA TRP A 329 -8.29 -15.36 13.35
C TRP A 329 -6.84 -14.87 13.10
N ILE A 330 -6.67 -13.80 12.34
CA ILE A 330 -5.37 -13.28 11.93
C ILE A 330 -5.11 -11.93 12.60
N LEU A 331 -3.94 -11.76 13.23
CA LEU A 331 -3.42 -10.48 13.69
C LEU A 331 -2.39 -9.98 12.68
N GLY A 332 -2.60 -8.79 12.16
CA GLY A 332 -1.70 -8.20 11.17
C GLY A 332 -0.87 -7.07 11.75
N GLY A 333 0.39 -7.00 11.32
CA GLY A 333 1.34 -5.95 11.68
C GLY A 333 1.00 -4.58 11.07
N GLU A 334 1.97 -3.71 10.97
CA GLU A 334 1.78 -2.28 10.72
C GLU A 334 1.63 -1.87 9.24
N CYS A 335 1.94 -2.73 8.28
CA CYS A 335 2.04 -2.37 6.86
C CYS A 335 0.75 -1.78 6.27
N GLY A 336 0.74 -0.47 6.03
CA GLY A 336 -0.42 0.24 5.49
C GLY A 336 -0.86 -0.22 4.10
N HIS A 337 0.05 -0.68 3.24
CA HIS A 337 -0.29 -1.23 1.93
C HIS A 337 -0.96 -2.61 2.06
N MET A 338 -0.50 -3.46 2.99
CA MET A 338 -1.15 -4.72 3.30
C MET A 338 -2.59 -4.47 3.76
N TRP A 339 -2.80 -3.51 4.66
CA TRP A 339 -4.12 -3.16 5.18
C TRP A 339 -5.04 -2.62 4.10
N ARG A 340 -4.51 -1.82 3.17
CA ARG A 340 -5.28 -1.38 2.02
C ARG A 340 -5.82 -2.57 1.21
N VAL A 341 -4.99 -3.57 0.97
CA VAL A 341 -5.37 -4.77 0.21
C VAL A 341 -6.36 -5.61 1.00
N VAL A 342 -6.13 -5.84 2.27
CA VAL A 342 -7.00 -6.61 3.16
C VAL A 342 -8.42 -6.01 3.18
N HIS A 343 -8.54 -4.73 3.47
CA HIS A 343 -9.86 -4.08 3.58
C HIS A 343 -10.59 -3.91 2.27
N GLN A 344 -9.90 -3.88 1.14
CA GLN A 344 -10.55 -3.63 -0.14
C GLN A 344 -10.80 -4.89 -0.95
N TYR A 345 -9.89 -5.85 -0.90
CA TYR A 345 -9.87 -6.93 -1.89
C TYR A 345 -9.98 -8.33 -1.30
N MET A 346 -9.68 -8.53 -0.02
CA MET A 346 -9.51 -9.88 0.51
C MET A 346 -10.78 -10.72 0.37
N ASP A 347 -11.92 -10.23 0.83
CA ASP A 347 -13.21 -10.94 0.70
C ASP A 347 -13.63 -11.10 -0.76
N THR A 348 -13.47 -10.04 -1.57
CA THR A 348 -13.93 -10.04 -2.96
C THR A 348 -13.08 -10.91 -3.87
N MET A 349 -11.79 -11.04 -3.58
CA MET A 349 -10.87 -11.84 -4.38
C MET A 349 -10.79 -13.30 -3.96
N ASN A 350 -10.83 -13.56 -2.65
CA ASN A 350 -10.56 -14.87 -2.07
C ASN A 350 -11.81 -15.52 -1.45
N GLY A 351 -12.91 -14.76 -1.40
CA GLY A 351 -14.16 -15.18 -0.76
C GLY A 351 -14.14 -14.93 0.75
N PRO A 352 -15.29 -15.18 1.42
CA PRO A 352 -15.42 -15.01 2.85
C PRO A 352 -14.52 -16.00 3.59
N ALA A 353 -13.94 -15.55 4.70
CA ALA A 353 -13.10 -16.39 5.56
C ALA A 353 -13.93 -17.14 6.61
N ASP A 354 -14.98 -17.87 6.18
CA ASP A 354 -15.94 -18.54 7.06
C ASP A 354 -15.32 -19.71 7.86
N PHE A 355 -14.11 -20.14 7.47
CA PHE A 355 -13.30 -21.11 8.22
C PHE A 355 -12.59 -20.49 9.44
N LEU A 356 -12.59 -19.16 9.56
CA LEU A 356 -12.09 -18.41 10.70
C LEU A 356 -13.23 -17.94 11.59
N GLU A 357 -12.97 -17.82 12.88
CA GLU A 357 -13.92 -17.30 13.86
C GLU A 357 -14.00 -15.75 13.79
N GLU A 358 -15.04 -15.18 14.39
CA GLU A 358 -15.07 -13.74 14.59
C GLU A 358 -13.96 -13.32 15.56
N PRO A 359 -13.14 -12.32 15.21
CA PRO A 359 -12.03 -11.92 16.05
C PRO A 359 -12.49 -11.38 17.40
N VAL A 360 -12.05 -12.04 18.45
CA VAL A 360 -12.25 -11.66 19.83
C VAL A 360 -10.91 -11.64 20.52
N SER A 361 -10.61 -10.57 21.25
CA SER A 361 -9.38 -10.49 22.04
C SER A 361 -9.37 -11.56 23.13
N PRO A 362 -8.36 -12.45 23.16
CA PRO A 362 -8.24 -13.45 24.23
C PRO A 362 -7.89 -12.83 25.59
N ILE A 363 -7.43 -11.58 25.59
CA ILE A 363 -6.96 -10.88 26.79
C ILE A 363 -8.09 -10.02 27.41
N THR A 364 -8.91 -9.37 26.58
CA THR A 364 -9.92 -8.40 27.03
C THR A 364 -11.35 -8.87 26.82
N GLY A 365 -11.56 -9.85 25.93
CA GLY A 365 -12.89 -10.28 25.49
C GLY A 365 -13.55 -9.32 24.49
N THR A 366 -12.85 -8.29 24.02
CA THR A 366 -13.38 -7.33 23.05
C THR A 366 -13.59 -7.98 21.69
N LYS A 367 -14.76 -7.76 21.09
CA LYS A 367 -15.06 -8.18 19.72
C LYS A 367 -14.64 -7.10 18.73
N PHE A 368 -13.76 -7.45 17.79
CA PHE A 368 -13.23 -6.54 16.77
C PHE A 368 -14.18 -6.46 15.57
N ARG A 369 -15.12 -5.53 15.60
CA ARG A 369 -16.19 -5.43 14.61
C ARG A 369 -15.71 -5.03 13.22
N ASN A 370 -14.62 -4.28 13.13
CA ASN A 370 -14.04 -3.87 11.84
C ASN A 370 -13.43 -5.04 11.07
N ALA A 371 -13.08 -6.11 11.75
CA ALA A 371 -12.47 -7.31 11.18
C ALA A 371 -13.49 -8.44 10.88
N THR A 372 -14.79 -8.18 10.92
CA THR A 372 -15.82 -9.22 10.81
C THR A 372 -15.77 -9.94 9.45
N SER A 373 -15.49 -9.25 8.36
CA SER A 373 -15.42 -9.88 7.03
C SER A 373 -14.06 -10.50 6.75
N THR A 374 -12.99 -9.81 7.05
CA THR A 374 -11.62 -10.24 6.73
C THR A 374 -11.02 -11.20 7.75
N LYS A 375 -11.62 -11.27 8.95
CA LYS A 375 -11.09 -12.02 10.11
C LYS A 375 -9.65 -11.64 10.46
N MET A 376 -9.24 -10.43 10.12
CA MET A 376 -7.90 -9.91 10.36
C MET A 376 -7.98 -8.59 11.13
N VAL A 377 -7.31 -8.52 12.28
CA VAL A 377 -7.26 -7.37 13.19
C VAL A 377 -5.94 -6.64 13.02
N HIS A 378 -5.97 -5.32 13.00
CA HIS A 378 -4.74 -4.52 12.94
C HIS A 378 -4.07 -4.49 14.31
N ILE A 379 -2.73 -4.60 14.34
CA ILE A 379 -1.97 -4.53 15.59
C ILE A 379 -2.26 -3.24 16.38
N ALA A 380 -2.46 -2.11 15.70
CA ALA A 380 -2.80 -0.86 16.38
C ALA A 380 -4.20 -0.91 17.03
N GLU A 381 -5.18 -1.57 16.40
CA GLU A 381 -6.52 -1.77 16.99
C GLU A 381 -6.44 -2.70 18.21
N PHE A 382 -5.67 -3.78 18.09
CA PHE A 382 -5.43 -4.71 19.19
C PHE A 382 -4.71 -4.04 20.36
N THR A 383 -3.65 -3.25 20.10
CA THR A 383 -2.90 -2.53 21.13
C THR A 383 -3.75 -1.44 21.78
N ALA A 384 -4.54 -0.71 21.01
CA ALA A 384 -5.47 0.30 21.55
C ALA A 384 -6.50 -0.33 22.50
N ASP A 385 -7.02 -1.50 22.15
CA ASP A 385 -7.92 -2.25 23.04
C ASP A 385 -7.24 -2.62 24.37
N LEU A 386 -6.01 -3.12 24.32
CA LEU A 386 -5.25 -3.45 25.53
C LEU A 386 -5.05 -2.21 26.43
N ILE A 387 -4.76 -1.06 25.85
CA ILE A 387 -4.59 0.20 26.60
C ILE A 387 -5.93 0.64 27.20
N HIS A 388 -7.00 0.65 26.43
CA HIS A 388 -8.32 1.06 26.89
C HIS A 388 -8.90 0.16 27.98
N GLN A 389 -8.50 -1.09 28.02
CA GLN A 389 -8.93 -2.08 29.01
C GLN A 389 -7.92 -2.26 30.17
N ASP A 390 -6.97 -1.32 30.32
CA ASP A 390 -5.94 -1.32 31.37
C ASP A 390 -5.07 -2.60 31.41
N LYS A 391 -4.96 -3.32 30.29
CA LYS A 391 -4.10 -4.50 30.15
C LYS A 391 -2.69 -4.16 29.74
N LEU A 392 -2.51 -3.01 29.07
CA LEU A 392 -1.21 -2.43 28.75
C LEU A 392 -1.16 -0.99 29.30
N LYS A 393 -0.23 -0.75 30.23
CA LYS A 393 -0.03 0.57 30.83
C LYS A 393 1.17 1.26 30.22
N LEU A 394 0.91 2.46 29.69
CA LEU A 394 1.95 3.33 29.17
C LEU A 394 2.38 4.31 30.25
N ASP A 395 3.68 4.43 30.50
CA ASP A 395 4.23 5.44 31.40
C ASP A 395 4.86 6.58 30.57
N PRO A 396 4.15 7.73 30.43
CA PRO A 396 4.66 8.85 29.62
C PRO A 396 5.96 9.45 30.17
N ARG A 397 6.31 9.17 31.44
CA ARG A 397 7.56 9.66 32.04
C ARG A 397 8.80 8.93 31.54
N ARG A 398 8.61 7.79 30.84
CA ARG A 398 9.70 7.02 30.22
C ARG A 398 9.95 7.42 28.77
N ASN A 399 9.16 8.34 28.24
CA ASN A 399 9.31 8.86 26.89
C ASN A 399 10.10 10.16 26.98
N ASP A 400 11.42 10.06 26.94
CA ASP A 400 12.35 11.20 27.05
C ASP A 400 12.56 11.96 25.72
N HIS A 401 11.66 11.78 24.72
CA HIS A 401 11.80 12.33 23.38
C HIS A 401 10.63 13.21 22.98
#